data_2ae52fedf3700190d6868b8f48596915
#
_entry.id   2ae52fedf3700190d6868b8f48596915
#
_cell.length_a   1.000
_cell.length_b   1.000
_cell.length_c   1.000
_cell.angle_alpha   90.00
_cell.angle_beta   90.00
_cell.angle_gamma   90.00
#
_symmetry.space_group_name_H-M   'P 1'
#
loop_
_entity.id
_entity.type
_entity.pdbx_description
1 polymer ?
#
loop_
_entity_poly.entity_id
_entity_poly.type
_entity_poly.pdbx_seq_one_letter_code
_entity_poly.pdbx_strand_id
1 'polypeptide(L)'
;MSMTNVFQIAATALTAQSMRLNAVASNLANADTVAGPDGQAYKARQVTFQSQLMGQTGQIGDADAAGVKVSNITEDQTPGRRVHDPKHPSADADGYVTYSNVNAVEEMVNMISASRSYQNNIEVMNTAKSLLLKTLQMGQ
;
A
#
# COMPACT_ATOMS: atom_id res chain seq x y z
N MET A 1 9.25 15.41 -21.24
CA MET A 1 8.70 15.41 -19.87
C MET A 1 9.29 16.58 -19.08
N SER A 2 8.46 17.39 -18.44
CA SER A 2 8.94 18.45 -17.55
C SER A 2 9.45 17.84 -16.23
N MET A 3 10.50 18.41 -15.63
CA MET A 3 10.96 18.02 -14.29
C MET A 3 9.84 18.09 -13.25
N THR A 4 8.92 19.03 -13.40
CA THR A 4 7.74 19.16 -12.53
C THR A 4 6.86 17.91 -12.59
N ASN A 5 6.70 17.31 -13.77
CA ASN A 5 5.92 16.08 -13.93
C ASN A 5 6.59 14.90 -13.20
N VAL A 6 7.92 14.81 -13.22
CA VAL A 6 8.66 13.77 -12.47
C VAL A 6 8.41 13.91 -10.98
N PHE A 7 8.41 15.12 -10.42
CA PHE A 7 8.10 15.37 -9.02
C PHE A 7 6.66 14.97 -8.68
N GLN A 8 5.70 15.35 -9.53
CA GLN A 8 4.29 15.02 -9.31
C GLN A 8 4.06 13.50 -9.36
N ILE A 9 4.62 12.81 -10.36
CA ILE A 9 4.50 11.34 -10.47
C ILE A 9 5.10 10.67 -9.24
N ALA A 10 6.32 11.04 -8.84
CA ALA A 10 6.97 10.47 -7.67
C ALA A 10 6.19 10.76 -6.37
N ALA A 11 5.60 11.95 -6.22
CA ALA A 11 4.78 12.30 -5.06
C ALA A 11 3.51 11.44 -4.98
N THR A 12 2.83 11.19 -6.11
CA THR A 12 1.66 10.29 -6.13
C THR A 12 2.04 8.85 -5.80
N ALA A 13 3.19 8.38 -6.30
CA ALA A 13 3.72 7.06 -5.99
C ALA A 13 4.07 6.92 -4.51
N LEU A 14 4.69 7.94 -3.89
CA LEU A 14 4.99 7.96 -2.46
C LEU A 14 3.72 7.88 -1.61
N THR A 15 2.68 8.64 -1.96
CA THR A 15 1.38 8.60 -1.28
C THR A 15 0.75 7.22 -1.39
N ALA A 16 0.75 6.63 -2.57
CA ALA A 16 0.19 5.31 -2.82
C ALA A 16 0.95 4.21 -2.03
N GLN A 17 2.29 4.25 -2.01
CA GLN A 17 3.10 3.30 -1.24
C GLN A 17 2.96 3.50 0.28
N SER A 18 2.77 4.73 0.75
CA SER A 18 2.47 4.99 2.17
C SER A 18 1.14 4.35 2.58
N MET A 19 0.09 4.47 1.76
CA MET A 19 -1.18 3.80 2.02
C MET A 19 -1.05 2.28 2.03
N ARG A 20 -0.24 1.72 1.12
CA ARG A 20 0.06 0.27 1.11
C ARG A 20 0.79 -0.15 2.37
N LEU A 21 1.81 0.59 2.81
CA LEU A 21 2.53 0.31 4.07
C LEU A 21 1.58 0.32 5.27
N ASN A 22 0.65 1.28 5.34
CA ASN A 22 -0.33 1.35 6.42
C ASN A 22 -1.28 0.14 6.41
N ALA A 23 -1.74 -0.30 5.23
CA ALA A 23 -2.59 -1.49 5.13
C ALA A 23 -1.85 -2.76 5.55
N VAL A 24 -0.61 -2.95 5.08
CA VAL A 24 0.25 -4.08 5.44
C VAL A 24 0.58 -4.08 6.93
N ALA A 25 0.90 -2.92 7.52
CA ALA A 25 1.14 -2.79 8.96
C ALA A 25 -0.11 -3.14 9.78
N SER A 26 -1.30 -2.72 9.33
CA SER A 26 -2.56 -3.10 9.94
C SER A 26 -2.83 -4.60 9.85
N ASN A 27 -2.57 -5.21 8.69
CA ASN A 27 -2.70 -6.65 8.50
C ASN A 27 -1.76 -7.40 9.45
N LEU A 28 -0.49 -7.01 9.48
CA LEU A 28 0.52 -7.67 10.33
C LEU A 28 0.18 -7.55 11.82
N ALA A 29 -0.28 -6.37 12.27
CA ALA A 29 -0.71 -6.18 13.65
C ALA A 29 -1.90 -7.05 14.05
N ASN A 30 -2.74 -7.44 13.08
CA ASN A 30 -3.94 -8.25 13.30
C ASN A 30 -3.79 -9.70 12.82
N ALA A 31 -2.58 -10.14 12.46
CA ALA A 31 -2.36 -11.49 11.91
C ALA A 31 -2.77 -12.61 12.87
N ASP A 32 -2.55 -12.42 14.17
CA ASP A 32 -2.86 -13.41 15.21
C ASP A 32 -4.10 -13.02 16.05
N THR A 33 -4.89 -12.05 15.62
CA THR A 33 -6.12 -11.70 16.31
C THR A 33 -7.20 -12.77 16.09
N VAL A 34 -7.97 -13.03 17.13
CA VAL A 34 -9.10 -13.95 17.10
C VAL A 34 -10.41 -13.22 16.85
N ALA A 35 -11.41 -13.96 16.37
CA ALA A 35 -12.74 -13.44 16.20
C ALA A 35 -13.31 -12.90 17.52
N GLY A 36 -13.99 -11.76 17.45
CA GLY A 36 -14.69 -11.19 18.57
C GLY A 36 -15.95 -12.00 18.96
N PRO A 37 -16.71 -11.51 19.97
CA PRO A 37 -17.96 -12.15 20.39
C PRO A 37 -19.04 -12.21 19.29
N ASP A 38 -18.88 -11.36 18.25
CA ASP A 38 -19.72 -11.32 17.05
C ASP A 38 -19.35 -12.38 16.01
N GLY A 39 -18.33 -13.20 16.27
CA GLY A 39 -17.83 -14.25 15.39
C GLY A 39 -17.06 -13.73 14.17
N GLN A 40 -16.80 -12.42 14.08
CA GLN A 40 -16.08 -11.84 12.97
C GLN A 40 -14.58 -11.74 13.29
N ALA A 41 -13.74 -12.42 12.49
CA ALA A 41 -12.30 -12.27 12.52
C ALA A 41 -11.86 -11.11 11.64
N TYR A 42 -10.69 -10.55 11.94
CA TYR A 42 -10.07 -9.54 11.08
C TYR A 42 -9.83 -10.11 9.67
N LYS A 43 -10.12 -9.31 8.66
CA LYS A 43 -9.90 -9.64 7.25
C LYS A 43 -8.76 -8.83 6.68
N ALA A 44 -7.87 -9.51 5.95
CA ALA A 44 -6.73 -8.89 5.30
C ALA A 44 -7.18 -7.78 4.34
N ARG A 45 -6.56 -6.60 4.43
CA ARG A 45 -6.82 -5.46 3.56
C ARG A 45 -5.81 -5.42 2.43
N GLN A 46 -6.31 -5.28 1.22
CA GLN A 46 -5.53 -5.21 0.00
C GLN A 46 -5.74 -3.84 -0.67
N VAL A 47 -4.63 -3.22 -1.10
CA VAL A 47 -4.65 -1.92 -1.76
C VAL A 47 -4.54 -2.13 -3.26
N THR A 48 -5.49 -1.60 -4.02
CA THR A 48 -5.49 -1.63 -5.48
C THR A 48 -5.06 -0.28 -6.02
N PHE A 49 -4.06 -0.31 -6.91
CA PHE A 49 -3.55 0.89 -7.59
C PHE A 49 -4.20 1.07 -8.96
N GLN A 50 -4.35 2.33 -9.34
CA GLN A 50 -4.82 2.73 -10.66
C GLN A 50 -3.92 3.85 -11.20
N SER A 51 -3.63 3.81 -12.48
CA SER A 51 -2.97 4.94 -13.15
C SER A 51 -3.91 6.16 -13.18
N GLN A 52 -3.34 7.32 -12.92
CA GLN A 52 -4.02 8.61 -13.03
C GLN A 52 -3.30 9.48 -14.05
N LEU A 53 -3.96 9.80 -15.15
CA LEU A 53 -3.41 10.74 -16.14
C LEU A 53 -3.27 12.12 -15.49
N MET A 54 -2.09 12.70 -15.59
CA MET A 54 -1.77 14.04 -15.12
C MET A 54 -1.69 14.96 -16.33
N GLY A 55 -2.71 15.80 -16.51
CA GLY A 55 -2.75 16.78 -17.58
C GLY A 55 -3.97 16.60 -18.50
N GLN A 56 -5.09 17.17 -18.11
CA GLN A 56 -6.21 17.50 -18.98
C GLN A 56 -6.20 19.00 -19.29
N THR A 57 -5.11 19.51 -19.81
CA THR A 57 -5.15 20.78 -20.53
C THR A 57 -4.96 20.43 -22.01
N GLY A 58 -6.00 20.60 -22.80
CA GLY A 58 -6.14 20.17 -24.19
C GLY A 58 -5.08 20.66 -25.19
N GLN A 59 -3.82 20.62 -24.81
CA GLN A 59 -2.67 20.79 -25.69
C GLN A 59 -2.09 19.41 -26.00
N ILE A 60 -2.12 19.10 -27.27
CA ILE A 60 -1.49 17.94 -27.89
C ILE A 60 0.01 18.01 -27.56
N GLY A 61 0.49 17.15 -26.65
CA GLY A 61 1.90 17.04 -26.29
C GLY A 61 2.22 16.68 -24.84
N ASP A 62 1.33 16.89 -23.87
CA ASP A 62 1.56 16.64 -22.45
C ASP A 62 0.75 15.46 -21.88
N ALA A 63 0.14 14.67 -22.76
CA ALA A 63 -0.82 13.62 -22.40
C ALA A 63 -0.21 12.33 -21.83
N ASP A 64 1.12 12.21 -21.78
CA ASP A 64 1.79 10.96 -21.43
C ASP A 64 2.30 10.87 -19.98
N ALA A 65 2.04 11.87 -19.15
CA ALA A 65 2.41 11.81 -17.74
C ALA A 65 1.31 11.12 -16.93
N ALA A 66 1.54 9.88 -16.52
CA ALA A 66 0.63 9.13 -15.65
C ALA A 66 1.22 8.97 -14.26
N GLY A 67 0.50 9.44 -13.25
CA GLY A 67 0.77 9.16 -11.84
C GLY A 67 0.03 7.91 -11.37
N VAL A 68 0.10 7.63 -10.08
CA VAL A 68 -0.55 6.50 -9.42
C VAL A 68 -1.49 7.00 -8.34
N LYS A 69 -2.70 6.44 -8.27
CA LYS A 69 -3.59 6.63 -7.13
C LYS A 69 -4.07 5.29 -6.57
N VAL A 70 -4.41 5.28 -5.32
CA VAL A 70 -5.15 4.16 -4.72
C VAL A 70 -6.59 4.24 -5.21
N SER A 71 -7.03 3.20 -5.90
CA SER A 71 -8.39 3.09 -6.39
C SER A 71 -9.34 2.64 -5.28
N ASN A 72 -8.96 1.58 -4.58
CA ASN A 72 -9.77 1.00 -3.52
C ASN A 72 -8.89 0.27 -2.50
N ILE A 73 -9.41 0.11 -1.29
CA ILE A 73 -8.89 -0.80 -0.27
C ILE A 73 -9.99 -1.84 -0.06
N THR A 74 -9.74 -3.06 -0.49
CA THR A 74 -10.67 -4.18 -0.39
C THR A 74 -10.29 -5.10 0.75
N GLU A 75 -11.26 -5.74 1.37
CA GLU A 75 -11.05 -6.80 2.35
C GLU A 75 -11.12 -8.16 1.65
N ASP A 76 -10.15 -9.02 1.93
CA ASP A 76 -10.13 -10.38 1.44
C ASP A 76 -11.25 -11.19 2.11
N GLN A 77 -12.15 -11.74 1.31
CA GLN A 77 -13.30 -12.50 1.80
C GLN A 77 -12.97 -13.96 2.12
N THR A 78 -11.72 -14.38 1.95
CA THR A 78 -11.28 -15.73 2.32
C THR A 78 -11.59 -15.99 3.80
N PRO A 79 -12.12 -17.16 4.16
CA PRO A 79 -12.38 -17.50 5.56
C PRO A 79 -11.08 -17.52 6.37
N GLY A 80 -11.17 -17.07 7.62
CA GLY A 80 -10.06 -17.12 8.56
C GLY A 80 -9.64 -18.54 8.93
N ARG A 81 -8.46 -18.67 9.51
CA ARG A 81 -7.92 -19.96 9.96
C ARG A 81 -8.68 -20.42 11.20
N ARG A 82 -9.27 -21.62 11.16
CA ARG A 82 -9.92 -22.24 12.31
C ARG A 82 -8.98 -23.21 13.03
N VAL A 83 -8.87 -23.05 14.34
CA VAL A 83 -8.03 -23.89 15.20
C VAL A 83 -8.90 -24.47 16.31
N HIS A 84 -8.79 -25.77 16.56
CA HIS A 84 -9.51 -26.43 17.64
C HIS A 84 -8.79 -26.17 18.97
N ASP A 85 -9.36 -25.31 19.78
CA ASP A 85 -8.93 -25.01 21.17
C ASP A 85 -10.15 -24.76 22.06
N PRO A 86 -10.73 -25.82 22.65
CA PRO A 86 -11.94 -25.69 23.47
C PRO A 86 -11.71 -24.97 24.80
N LYS A 87 -10.45 -24.72 25.19
CA LYS A 87 -10.12 -23.99 26.43
C LYS A 87 -10.00 -22.48 26.21
N HIS A 88 -9.99 -22.06 24.97
CA HIS A 88 -9.87 -20.63 24.64
C HIS A 88 -11.15 -19.87 24.98
N PRO A 89 -11.09 -18.67 25.61
CA PRO A 89 -12.28 -17.91 26.00
C PRO A 89 -13.16 -17.46 24.82
N SER A 90 -12.61 -17.44 23.59
CA SER A 90 -13.34 -17.11 22.35
C SER A 90 -13.67 -18.35 21.51
N ALA A 91 -13.63 -19.54 22.10
CA ALA A 91 -14.01 -20.77 21.39
C ALA A 91 -15.53 -20.75 21.11
N ASP A 92 -15.93 -21.23 19.94
CA ASP A 92 -17.33 -21.46 19.60
C ASP A 92 -17.91 -22.71 20.32
N ALA A 93 -19.19 -23.01 20.10
CA ALA A 93 -19.85 -24.15 20.72
C ALA A 93 -19.21 -25.50 20.36
N ASP A 94 -18.50 -25.56 19.23
CA ASP A 94 -17.79 -26.75 18.74
C ASP A 94 -16.33 -26.79 19.18
N GLY A 95 -15.86 -25.82 19.99
CA GLY A 95 -14.49 -25.73 20.48
C GLY A 95 -13.48 -25.22 19.47
N TYR A 96 -13.91 -24.50 18.46
CA TYR A 96 -13.03 -23.87 17.46
C TYR A 96 -12.88 -22.38 17.69
N VAL A 97 -11.66 -21.89 17.47
CA VAL A 97 -11.32 -20.45 17.45
C VAL A 97 -11.00 -20.03 16.03
N THR A 98 -11.62 -18.96 15.57
CA THR A 98 -11.37 -18.40 14.24
C THR A 98 -10.38 -17.27 14.35
N TYR A 99 -9.26 -17.39 13.67
CA TYR A 99 -8.21 -16.38 13.54
C TYR A 99 -8.42 -15.56 12.25
N SER A 100 -7.67 -14.47 12.13
CA SER A 100 -7.62 -13.68 10.91
C SER A 100 -7.19 -14.54 9.70
N ASN A 101 -7.50 -14.07 8.48
CA ASN A 101 -7.03 -14.68 7.23
C ASN A 101 -5.69 -14.10 6.76
N VAL A 102 -5.00 -13.35 7.61
CA VAL A 102 -3.71 -12.72 7.30
C VAL A 102 -2.59 -13.75 7.37
N ASN A 103 -1.75 -13.80 6.33
CA ASN A 103 -0.50 -14.54 6.35
C ASN A 103 0.64 -13.57 6.71
N ALA A 104 1.16 -13.67 7.94
CA ALA A 104 2.19 -12.77 8.45
C ALA A 104 3.47 -12.77 7.60
N VAL A 105 3.88 -13.92 7.04
CA VAL A 105 5.08 -14.02 6.21
C VAL A 105 4.89 -13.28 4.88
N GLU A 106 3.73 -13.45 4.25
CA GLU A 106 3.39 -12.74 3.02
C GLU A 106 3.31 -11.23 3.23
N GLU A 107 2.70 -10.80 4.34
CA GLU A 107 2.63 -9.38 4.70
C GLU A 107 4.01 -8.79 5.02
N MET A 108 4.94 -9.54 5.61
CA MET A 108 6.33 -9.08 5.78
C MET A 108 7.02 -8.87 4.43
N VAL A 109 6.83 -9.75 3.47
CA VAL A 109 7.37 -9.60 2.11
C VAL A 109 6.75 -8.37 1.42
N ASN A 110 5.45 -8.18 1.57
CA ASN A 110 4.72 -7.01 1.07
C ASN A 110 5.25 -5.71 1.68
N MET A 111 5.54 -5.71 2.99
CA MET A 111 6.11 -4.56 3.70
C MET A 111 7.50 -4.20 3.16
N ILE A 112 8.38 -5.19 2.99
CA ILE A 112 9.73 -4.96 2.43
C ILE A 112 9.63 -4.42 1.01
N SER A 113 8.76 -4.99 0.18
CA SER A 113 8.54 -4.54 -1.20
C SER A 113 8.04 -3.08 -1.25
N ALA A 114 7.03 -2.76 -0.44
CA ALA A 114 6.47 -1.40 -0.39
C ALA A 114 7.49 -0.39 0.15
N SER A 115 8.28 -0.76 1.18
CA SER A 115 9.34 0.07 1.74
C SER A 115 10.44 0.37 0.71
N ARG A 116 10.89 -0.63 -0.05
CA ARG A 116 11.86 -0.42 -1.13
C ARG A 116 11.33 0.48 -2.23
N SER A 117 10.07 0.27 -2.64
CA SER A 117 9.42 1.13 -3.63
C SER A 117 9.30 2.58 -3.15
N TYR A 118 8.98 2.78 -1.87
CA TYR A 118 8.95 4.11 -1.25
C TYR A 118 10.32 4.77 -1.27
N GLN A 119 11.38 4.07 -0.85
CA GLN A 119 12.77 4.56 -0.87
C GLN A 119 13.23 4.92 -2.28
N ASN A 120 12.95 4.09 -3.27
CA ASN A 120 13.31 4.35 -4.67
C ASN A 120 12.64 5.65 -5.18
N ASN A 121 11.38 5.90 -4.84
CA ASN A 121 10.69 7.12 -5.22
C ASN A 121 11.29 8.37 -4.55
N ILE A 122 11.73 8.28 -3.29
CA ILE A 122 12.48 9.35 -2.62
C ILE A 122 13.78 9.64 -3.35
N GLU A 123 14.52 8.61 -3.75
CA GLU A 123 15.79 8.78 -4.46
C GLU A 123 15.60 9.41 -5.84
N VAL A 124 14.55 9.03 -6.57
CA VAL A 124 14.14 9.69 -7.82
C VAL A 124 13.87 11.17 -7.60
N MET A 125 13.13 11.54 -6.54
CA MET A 125 12.87 12.94 -6.21
C MET A 125 14.15 13.72 -5.88
N ASN A 126 15.06 13.14 -5.11
CA ASN A 126 16.33 13.76 -4.76
C ASN A 126 17.22 13.96 -5.99
N THR A 127 17.25 12.98 -6.89
CA THR A 127 17.97 13.05 -8.15
C THR A 127 17.41 14.15 -9.04
N ALA A 128 16.10 14.21 -9.20
CA ALA A 128 15.41 15.24 -9.97
C ALA A 128 15.69 16.65 -9.40
N LYS A 129 15.65 16.80 -8.07
CA LYS A 129 16.03 18.05 -7.41
C LYS A 129 17.47 18.46 -7.69
N SER A 130 18.40 17.51 -7.61
CA SER A 130 19.83 17.77 -7.87
C SER A 130 20.07 18.18 -9.31
N LEU A 131 19.40 17.54 -10.27
CA LEU A 131 19.46 17.91 -11.68
C LEU A 131 18.89 19.31 -11.93
N LEU A 132 17.78 19.65 -11.31
CA LEU A 132 17.18 20.98 -11.42
C LEU A 132 18.14 22.07 -10.91
N LEU A 133 18.75 21.86 -9.76
CA LEU A 133 19.74 22.79 -9.20
C LEU A 133 20.96 22.97 -10.11
N LYS A 134 21.47 21.87 -10.67
CA LYS A 134 22.61 21.94 -11.62
C LYS A 134 22.24 22.68 -12.91
N THR A 135 21.05 22.47 -13.45
CA THR A 135 20.58 23.20 -14.63
C THR A 135 20.44 24.71 -14.38
N LEU A 136 19.96 25.10 -13.20
CA LEU A 136 19.89 26.50 -12.79
C LEU A 136 21.27 27.14 -12.63
N GLN A 137 22.24 26.39 -12.08
CA GLN A 137 23.63 26.86 -11.95
C GLN A 137 24.37 26.99 -13.29
N MET A 138 24.02 26.19 -14.30
CA MET A 138 24.60 26.28 -15.64
C MET A 138 23.96 27.39 -16.49
N GLY A 139 22.81 27.90 -16.08
CA GLY A 139 22.09 28.98 -16.77
C GLY A 139 22.45 30.39 -16.26
N GLN A 140 23.35 30.50 -15.28
CA GLN A 140 23.94 31.78 -14.82
C GLN A 140 25.38 31.85 -15.33
#